data_fbb34e563e5a8827779b78020ada99ac
#
_entry.id   fbb34e563e5a8827779b78020ada99ac
#
_cell.length_a   1.000
_cell.length_b   1.000
_cell.length_c   1.000
_cell.angle_alpha   90.00
_cell.angle_beta   90.00
_cell.angle_gamma   90.00
#
_symmetry.space_group_name_H-M   'P 1'
#
loop_
_entity.id
_entity.type
_entity.pdbx_description
1 polymer ?
#
loop_
_entity_poly.entity_id
_entity_poly.type
_entity_poly.pdbx_seq_one_letter_code
_entity_poly.pdbx_strand_id
1 'polypeptide(L)'
;MEDPVSGPEFNGDESRITWESVQSYLDELVSRKYSPGTIDSYQRGLTKFFAWLPEDKVLCKGDMDRFQGDLLEQGYMPRTVNLLCSSVNGFLEFVGLREFQSTTQLPVGAEETPRELSRGEYLRLLSAARSLGKKRAYLLVKIFATTGLTVQELPSLTVEAVVAGYLVVYPSGVKRTIRISPCVQKELMDYIRQSGLREGPVFLGRNGKPIRRTVVTELIQSLSLDAKVAPEKCNPRYLHKLYSATREKILANLAELVDQTYDKLLEDEQMSTDWKEETYCAENYPSAF
;
A
#
# COMPACT_ATOMS: atom_id res chain seq x y z
N MET A 1 -35.35 5.18 1.74
CA MET A 1 -35.44 5.19 0.27
C MET A 1 -35.27 6.66 -0.08
N GLU A 2 -34.06 7.12 -0.16
CA GLU A 2 -33.72 8.49 -0.57
C GLU A 2 -33.27 8.42 -2.01
N ASP A 3 -33.95 9.22 -2.84
CA ASP A 3 -33.71 9.30 -4.29
C ASP A 3 -32.28 9.80 -4.57
N PRO A 4 -31.63 9.34 -5.65
CA PRO A 4 -30.32 9.82 -6.03
C PRO A 4 -30.44 11.31 -6.44
N VAL A 5 -29.63 12.16 -5.78
CA VAL A 5 -29.45 13.57 -6.10
C VAL A 5 -29.06 13.64 -7.59
N SER A 6 -29.97 14.21 -8.40
CA SER A 6 -29.74 14.53 -9.80
C SER A 6 -28.56 15.49 -9.90
N GLY A 7 -27.49 15.04 -10.56
CA GLY A 7 -26.39 15.93 -10.97
C GLY A 7 -26.88 17.05 -11.86
N PRO A 8 -26.12 18.13 -12.04
CA PRO A 8 -26.53 19.28 -12.85
C PRO A 8 -26.85 18.87 -14.28
N GLU A 9 -28.04 19.23 -14.76
CA GLU A 9 -28.47 19.08 -16.16
C GLU A 9 -27.59 19.97 -17.05
N PHE A 10 -26.76 19.35 -17.87
CA PHE A 10 -25.93 20.02 -18.86
C PHE A 10 -26.71 20.10 -20.17
N ASN A 11 -27.10 21.33 -20.56
CA ASN A 11 -27.71 21.64 -21.85
C ASN A 11 -26.65 22.00 -22.90
N GLY A 12 -26.58 21.25 -23.97
CA GLY A 12 -26.38 21.63 -25.38
C GLY A 12 -25.08 22.35 -25.80
N ASP A 13 -23.91 21.94 -25.28
CA ASP A 13 -22.62 21.92 -25.99
C ASP A 13 -21.87 20.69 -25.46
N GLU A 14 -22.35 19.53 -25.88
CA GLU A 14 -22.34 18.27 -25.10
C GLU A 14 -20.96 17.65 -24.79
N SER A 15 -19.88 18.28 -25.23
CA SER A 15 -18.53 17.71 -25.02
C SER A 15 -17.48 18.73 -24.54
N ARG A 16 -17.92 19.95 -24.18
CA ARG A 16 -17.00 20.98 -23.72
C ARG A 16 -16.68 20.86 -22.24
N ILE A 17 -15.40 20.66 -21.92
CA ILE A 17 -14.90 20.59 -20.56
C ILE A 17 -14.50 21.98 -20.08
N THR A 18 -14.99 22.37 -18.89
CA THR A 18 -14.62 23.64 -18.25
C THR A 18 -13.77 23.35 -17.00
N TRP A 19 -12.96 24.33 -16.61
CA TRP A 19 -12.18 24.19 -15.37
C TRP A 19 -13.07 24.15 -14.13
N GLU A 20 -14.21 24.83 -14.18
CA GLU A 20 -15.21 24.80 -13.12
C GLU A 20 -15.79 23.40 -12.92
N SER A 21 -16.04 22.65 -14.00
CA SER A 21 -16.50 21.25 -13.89
C SER A 21 -15.43 20.34 -13.27
N VAL A 22 -14.15 20.57 -13.61
CA VAL A 22 -13.02 19.87 -12.97
C VAL A 22 -12.95 20.17 -11.48
N GLN A 23 -13.11 21.44 -11.09
CA GLN A 23 -13.09 21.83 -9.69
C GLN A 23 -14.27 21.23 -8.91
N SER A 24 -15.48 21.25 -9.49
CA SER A 24 -16.67 20.63 -8.91
C SER A 24 -16.47 19.13 -8.64
N TYR A 25 -15.80 18.42 -9.56
CA TYR A 25 -15.46 17.01 -9.34
C TYR A 25 -14.46 16.82 -8.22
N LEU A 26 -13.44 17.66 -8.11
CA LEU A 26 -12.47 17.59 -7.01
C LEU A 26 -13.15 17.85 -5.66
N ASP A 27 -14.09 18.79 -5.60
CA ASP A 27 -14.89 19.09 -4.41
C ASP A 27 -15.79 17.90 -4.03
N GLU A 28 -16.35 17.20 -5.02
CA GLU A 28 -17.10 15.96 -4.81
C GLU A 28 -16.22 14.86 -4.22
N LEU A 29 -14.97 14.70 -4.68
CA LEU A 29 -14.03 13.76 -4.08
C LEU A 29 -13.72 14.10 -2.62
N VAL A 30 -13.65 15.40 -2.27
CA VAL A 30 -13.49 15.85 -0.88
C VAL A 30 -14.73 15.47 -0.07
N SER A 31 -15.94 15.70 -0.58
CA SER A 31 -17.20 15.37 0.08
C SER A 31 -17.33 13.86 0.37
N ARG A 32 -16.88 13.04 -0.57
CA ARG A 32 -16.79 11.58 -0.45
C ARG A 32 -15.63 11.10 0.45
N LYS A 33 -14.91 12.01 1.10
CA LYS A 33 -13.83 11.72 2.05
C LYS A 33 -12.66 10.93 1.43
N TYR A 34 -12.35 11.16 0.15
CA TYR A 34 -11.13 10.63 -0.44
C TYR A 34 -9.89 11.19 0.30
N SER A 35 -8.81 10.39 0.31
CA SER A 35 -7.58 10.85 0.97
C SER A 35 -6.98 12.06 0.25
N PRO A 36 -6.32 13.01 0.95
CA PRO A 36 -5.66 14.15 0.32
C PRO A 36 -4.69 13.74 -0.79
N GLY A 37 -3.95 12.63 -0.59
CA GLY A 37 -3.02 12.11 -1.61
C GLY A 37 -3.74 11.57 -2.86
N THR A 38 -4.96 11.05 -2.71
CA THR A 38 -5.79 10.63 -3.84
C THR A 38 -6.27 11.85 -4.62
N ILE A 39 -6.78 12.86 -3.92
CA ILE A 39 -7.26 14.12 -4.52
C ILE A 39 -6.12 14.81 -5.28
N ASP A 40 -4.94 14.93 -4.68
CA ASP A 40 -3.73 15.44 -5.33
C ASP A 40 -3.36 14.67 -6.61
N SER A 41 -3.54 13.35 -6.60
CA SER A 41 -3.27 12.51 -7.77
C SER A 41 -4.26 12.75 -8.89
N TYR A 42 -5.55 12.84 -8.54
CA TYR A 42 -6.63 13.14 -9.48
C TYR A 42 -6.48 14.55 -10.06
N GLN A 43 -6.23 15.55 -9.21
CA GLN A 43 -5.99 16.92 -9.65
C GLN A 43 -4.85 17.01 -10.68
N ARG A 44 -3.72 16.32 -10.43
CA ARG A 44 -2.60 16.29 -11.39
C ARG A 44 -2.98 15.65 -12.72
N GLY A 45 -3.74 14.56 -12.68
CA GLY A 45 -4.23 13.89 -13.89
C GLY A 45 -5.15 14.78 -14.70
N LEU A 46 -6.14 15.40 -14.03
CA LEU A 46 -7.11 16.30 -14.64
C LEU A 46 -6.48 17.60 -15.18
N THR A 47 -5.54 18.19 -14.43
CA THR A 47 -4.78 19.36 -14.90
C THR A 47 -4.02 19.03 -16.19
N LYS A 48 -3.38 17.84 -16.24
CA LYS A 48 -2.63 17.42 -17.44
C LYS A 48 -3.56 17.16 -18.62
N PHE A 49 -4.70 16.52 -18.39
CA PHE A 49 -5.69 16.28 -19.43
C PHE A 49 -6.30 17.59 -19.95
N PHE A 50 -6.70 18.50 -19.06
CA PHE A 50 -7.26 19.80 -19.42
C PHE A 50 -6.26 20.66 -20.23
N ALA A 51 -4.96 20.59 -19.90
CA ALA A 51 -3.92 21.26 -20.66
C ALA A 51 -3.67 20.62 -22.04
N TRP A 52 -3.88 19.29 -22.15
CA TRP A 52 -3.74 18.54 -23.39
C TRP A 52 -4.88 18.80 -24.38
N LEU A 53 -6.10 19.03 -23.90
CA LEU A 53 -7.26 19.36 -24.75
C LEU A 53 -7.01 20.61 -25.61
N PRO A 54 -7.59 20.67 -26.83
CA PRO A 54 -7.56 21.85 -27.71
C PRO A 54 -8.00 23.13 -26.98
N GLU A 55 -7.82 24.29 -27.61
CA GLU A 55 -8.17 25.59 -27.00
C GLU A 55 -9.67 25.72 -26.70
N ASP A 56 -10.54 25.17 -27.56
CA ASP A 56 -11.98 25.15 -27.38
C ASP A 56 -12.50 24.23 -26.27
N LYS A 57 -11.60 23.35 -25.76
CA LYS A 57 -11.89 22.36 -24.69
C LYS A 57 -13.02 21.41 -25.04
N VAL A 58 -13.22 21.14 -26.30
CA VAL A 58 -14.22 20.20 -26.82
C VAL A 58 -13.58 18.80 -26.90
N LEU A 59 -14.27 17.81 -26.33
CA LEU A 59 -13.83 16.42 -26.30
C LEU A 59 -14.45 15.67 -27.50
N CYS A 60 -13.61 14.97 -28.25
CA CYS A 60 -14.01 14.12 -29.37
C CYS A 60 -13.86 12.63 -29.04
N LYS A 61 -14.62 11.79 -29.74
CA LYS A 61 -14.46 10.32 -29.61
C LYS A 61 -13.03 9.92 -30.00
N GLY A 62 -12.39 9.09 -29.16
CA GLY A 62 -11.01 8.64 -29.34
C GLY A 62 -9.96 9.58 -28.74
N ASP A 63 -10.33 10.71 -28.15
CA ASP A 63 -9.38 11.61 -27.50
C ASP A 63 -8.71 10.97 -26.30
N MET A 64 -9.42 10.14 -25.55
CA MET A 64 -8.82 9.41 -24.44
C MET A 64 -7.75 8.45 -24.89
N ASP A 65 -7.93 7.77 -26.03
CA ASP A 65 -6.91 6.85 -26.57
C ASP A 65 -5.72 7.65 -27.14
N ARG A 66 -5.96 8.81 -27.75
CA ARG A 66 -4.89 9.74 -28.18
C ARG A 66 -4.11 10.29 -26.98
N PHE A 67 -4.80 10.75 -25.95
CA PHE A 67 -4.16 11.21 -24.72
C PHE A 67 -3.28 10.12 -24.07
N GLN A 68 -3.77 8.89 -24.08
CA GLN A 68 -3.02 7.72 -23.59
C GLN A 68 -1.75 7.47 -24.45
N GLY A 69 -1.87 7.55 -25.78
CA GLY A 69 -0.75 7.41 -26.71
C GLY A 69 0.31 8.50 -26.51
N ASP A 70 -0.13 9.76 -26.43
CA ASP A 70 0.77 10.91 -26.23
C ASP A 70 1.53 10.83 -24.90
N LEU A 71 0.88 10.32 -23.86
CA LEU A 71 1.55 10.09 -22.57
C LEU A 71 2.65 9.03 -22.69
N LEU A 72 2.43 7.96 -23.46
CA LEU A 72 3.44 6.95 -23.70
C LEU A 72 4.61 7.51 -24.53
N GLU A 73 4.35 8.31 -25.56
CA GLU A 73 5.37 9.00 -26.35
C GLU A 73 6.19 9.99 -25.53
N GLN A 74 5.58 10.62 -24.53
CA GLN A 74 6.27 11.46 -23.53
C GLN A 74 7.13 10.65 -22.55
N GLY A 75 7.15 9.30 -22.66
CA GLY A 75 7.95 8.42 -21.81
C GLY A 75 7.33 8.08 -20.45
N TYR A 76 6.03 8.30 -20.27
CA TYR A 76 5.35 7.84 -19.05
C TYR A 76 5.23 6.33 -19.03
N MET A 77 5.51 5.72 -17.88
CA MET A 77 5.33 4.29 -17.69
C MET A 77 3.85 3.90 -17.77
N PRO A 78 3.49 2.71 -18.34
CA PRO A 78 2.11 2.25 -18.51
C PRO A 78 1.26 2.37 -17.24
N ARG A 79 1.84 2.03 -16.09
CA ARG A 79 1.16 2.16 -14.79
C ARG A 79 0.77 3.60 -14.45
N THR A 80 1.63 4.58 -14.80
CA THR A 80 1.35 6.00 -14.58
C THR A 80 0.27 6.47 -15.54
N VAL A 81 0.34 6.05 -16.80
CA VAL A 81 -0.67 6.37 -17.82
C VAL A 81 -2.03 5.85 -17.39
N ASN A 82 -2.14 4.57 -16.99
CA ASN A 82 -3.39 3.99 -16.48
C ASN A 82 -3.96 4.77 -15.28
N LEU A 83 -3.10 5.27 -14.38
CA LEU A 83 -3.54 6.08 -13.24
C LEU A 83 -4.10 7.43 -13.68
N LEU A 84 -3.44 8.10 -14.63
CA LEU A 84 -3.90 9.38 -15.19
C LEU A 84 -5.23 9.20 -15.93
N CYS A 85 -5.33 8.19 -16.81
CA CYS A 85 -6.55 7.86 -17.53
C CYS A 85 -7.71 7.49 -16.58
N SER A 86 -7.43 6.75 -15.52
CA SER A 86 -8.44 6.42 -14.50
C SER A 86 -9.02 7.67 -13.82
N SER A 87 -8.17 8.68 -13.52
CA SER A 87 -8.66 9.95 -12.96
C SER A 87 -9.55 10.72 -13.93
N VAL A 88 -9.22 10.71 -15.22
CA VAL A 88 -10.03 11.35 -16.27
C VAL A 88 -11.33 10.59 -16.49
N ASN A 89 -11.31 9.26 -16.57
CA ASN A 89 -12.52 8.46 -16.70
C ASN A 89 -13.51 8.71 -15.55
N GLY A 90 -13.01 8.80 -14.29
CA GLY A 90 -13.85 9.14 -13.15
C GLY A 90 -14.48 10.54 -13.26
N PHE A 91 -13.77 11.50 -13.82
CA PHE A 91 -14.31 12.83 -14.11
C PHE A 91 -15.34 12.80 -15.24
N LEU A 92 -15.05 12.10 -16.35
CA LEU A 92 -15.99 11.97 -17.47
C LEU A 92 -17.30 11.28 -17.04
N GLU A 93 -17.22 10.32 -16.15
CA GLU A 93 -18.40 9.70 -15.54
C GLU A 93 -19.20 10.71 -14.70
N PHE A 94 -18.55 11.54 -13.93
CA PHE A 94 -19.17 12.57 -13.09
C PHE A 94 -19.92 13.61 -13.92
N VAL A 95 -19.36 14.05 -15.05
CA VAL A 95 -19.99 15.02 -15.95
C VAL A 95 -20.95 14.40 -16.97
N GLY A 96 -21.18 13.07 -16.92
CA GLY A 96 -22.13 12.38 -17.81
C GLY A 96 -21.58 12.03 -19.19
N LEU A 97 -20.29 12.17 -19.42
CA LEU A 97 -19.59 11.93 -20.70
C LEU A 97 -18.98 10.52 -20.78
N ARG A 98 -19.72 9.49 -20.37
CA ARG A 98 -19.24 8.11 -20.31
C ARG A 98 -18.81 7.53 -21.66
N GLU A 99 -19.43 7.97 -22.75
CA GLU A 99 -19.11 7.51 -24.11
C GLU A 99 -17.73 7.92 -24.60
N PHE A 100 -17.09 8.89 -23.94
CA PHE A 100 -15.72 9.33 -24.24
C PHE A 100 -14.65 8.63 -23.40
N GLN A 101 -15.03 7.79 -22.44
CA GLN A 101 -14.08 7.05 -21.61
C GLN A 101 -13.30 6.04 -22.46
N SER A 102 -11.99 5.89 -22.16
CA SER A 102 -11.22 4.75 -22.66
C SER A 102 -11.38 3.59 -21.71
N THR A 103 -11.74 2.42 -22.24
CA THR A 103 -11.77 1.15 -21.50
C THR A 103 -10.43 0.40 -21.62
N THR A 104 -9.52 0.90 -22.46
CA THR A 104 -8.23 0.26 -22.73
C THR A 104 -7.28 0.46 -21.57
N GLN A 105 -7.01 -0.61 -20.82
CA GLN A 105 -5.93 -0.62 -19.85
C GLN A 105 -4.64 -1.09 -20.53
N LEU A 106 -3.61 -0.26 -20.44
CA LEU A 106 -2.29 -0.66 -20.91
C LEU A 106 -1.77 -1.84 -20.08
N PRO A 107 -1.21 -2.89 -20.72
CA PRO A 107 -0.59 -3.97 -20.00
C PRO A 107 0.55 -3.39 -19.16
N VAL A 108 0.40 -3.44 -17.86
CA VAL A 108 1.52 -3.22 -16.95
C VAL A 108 2.34 -4.49 -17.04
N GLY A 109 3.39 -4.47 -17.89
CA GLY A 109 4.32 -5.59 -17.96
C GLY A 109 4.73 -5.96 -16.55
N ALA A 110 4.90 -7.25 -16.28
CA ALA A 110 5.69 -7.67 -15.13
C ALA A 110 7.07 -7.05 -15.39
N GLU A 111 7.26 -5.79 -14.95
CA GLU A 111 8.59 -5.28 -14.67
C GLU A 111 9.27 -6.46 -13.99
N GLU A 112 10.49 -6.81 -14.42
CA GLU A 112 11.33 -7.70 -13.63
C GLU A 112 11.21 -7.19 -12.21
N THR A 113 10.34 -7.85 -11.43
CA THR A 113 9.99 -7.35 -10.09
C THR A 113 11.33 -7.30 -9.39
N PRO A 114 11.84 -6.12 -9.01
CA PRO A 114 13.14 -6.02 -8.39
C PRO A 114 13.14 -7.05 -7.30
N ARG A 115 14.10 -7.99 -7.34
CA ARG A 115 14.16 -9.13 -6.44
C ARG A 115 13.84 -8.64 -5.04
N GLU A 116 12.87 -9.26 -4.37
CA GLU A 116 12.44 -8.86 -3.05
C GLU A 116 13.62 -8.69 -2.10
N LEU A 117 13.49 -7.79 -1.13
CA LEU A 117 14.51 -7.60 -0.12
C LEU A 117 14.58 -8.90 0.72
N SER A 118 15.71 -9.56 0.67
CA SER A 118 15.94 -10.78 1.48
C SER A 118 16.19 -10.43 2.94
N ARG A 119 15.96 -11.41 3.83
CA ARG A 119 16.30 -11.26 5.26
C ARG A 119 17.80 -10.96 5.47
N GLY A 120 18.69 -11.54 4.66
CA GLY A 120 20.12 -11.25 4.71
C GLY A 120 20.45 -9.81 4.34
N GLU A 121 19.82 -9.27 3.30
CA GLU A 121 19.96 -7.86 2.91
C GLU A 121 19.44 -6.92 3.99
N TYR A 122 18.30 -7.23 4.60
CA TYR A 122 17.77 -6.48 5.74
C TYR A 122 18.74 -6.42 6.92
N LEU A 123 19.36 -7.55 7.29
CA LEU A 123 20.34 -7.61 8.37
C LEU A 123 21.59 -6.78 8.04
N ARG A 124 22.04 -6.79 6.78
CA ARG A 124 23.15 -5.94 6.34
C ARG A 124 22.80 -4.45 6.42
N LEU A 125 21.57 -4.04 6.08
CA LEU A 125 21.10 -2.66 6.27
C LEU A 125 21.16 -2.25 7.75
N LEU A 126 20.70 -3.10 8.66
CA LEU A 126 20.78 -2.81 10.10
C LEU A 126 22.22 -2.70 10.59
N SER A 127 23.11 -3.63 10.16
CA SER A 127 24.54 -3.59 10.49
C SER A 127 25.21 -2.32 9.97
N ALA A 128 24.99 -1.95 8.72
CA ALA A 128 25.52 -0.75 8.13
C ALA A 128 25.06 0.52 8.87
N ALA A 129 23.75 0.59 9.19
CA ALA A 129 23.23 1.73 9.94
C ALA A 129 23.85 1.85 11.33
N ARG A 130 24.11 0.71 11.99
CA ARG A 130 24.75 0.67 13.31
C ARG A 130 26.22 1.07 13.25
N SER A 131 27.01 0.54 12.32
CA SER A 131 28.45 0.87 12.16
C SER A 131 28.66 2.33 11.76
N LEU A 132 27.75 2.92 10.99
CA LEU A 132 27.78 4.33 10.62
C LEU A 132 27.19 5.28 11.69
N GLY A 133 26.76 4.78 12.84
CA GLY A 133 26.08 5.58 13.88
C GLY A 133 24.76 6.22 13.43
N LYS A 134 24.17 5.80 12.31
CA LYS A 134 22.93 6.34 11.75
C LYS A 134 21.70 5.78 12.46
N LYS A 135 21.57 6.05 13.78
CA LYS A 135 20.51 5.49 14.63
C LYS A 135 19.09 5.71 14.08
N ARG A 136 18.82 6.87 13.48
CA ARG A 136 17.53 7.21 12.88
C ARG A 136 17.20 6.31 11.69
N ALA A 137 18.15 6.09 10.78
CA ALA A 137 17.98 5.19 9.64
C ALA A 137 17.83 3.73 10.11
N TYR A 138 18.60 3.30 11.10
CA TYR A 138 18.46 2.00 11.73
C TYR A 138 17.04 1.73 12.24
N LEU A 139 16.47 2.68 13.01
CA LEU A 139 15.12 2.54 13.55
C LEU A 139 14.06 2.54 12.45
N LEU A 140 14.19 3.39 11.41
CA LEU A 140 13.26 3.38 10.28
C LEU A 140 13.27 2.03 9.56
N VAL A 141 14.45 1.50 9.23
CA VAL A 141 14.60 0.16 8.62
C VAL A 141 13.93 -0.91 9.49
N LYS A 142 14.20 -0.88 10.79
CA LYS A 142 13.67 -1.87 11.74
C LYS A 142 12.15 -1.79 11.86
N ILE A 143 11.59 -0.59 12.00
CA ILE A 143 10.15 -0.39 12.17
C ILE A 143 9.38 -0.90 10.96
N PHE A 144 9.74 -0.49 9.74
CA PHE A 144 9.03 -0.93 8.53
C PHE A 144 9.07 -2.45 8.35
N ALA A 145 10.19 -3.09 8.69
CA ALA A 145 10.37 -4.54 8.55
C ALA A 145 9.77 -5.37 9.69
N THR A 146 9.36 -4.76 10.80
CA THR A 146 8.87 -5.51 11.99
C THR A 146 7.44 -5.19 12.39
N THR A 147 6.89 -4.07 11.92
CA THR A 147 5.54 -3.62 12.30
C THR A 147 4.55 -3.63 11.15
N GLY A 148 5.03 -3.68 9.91
CA GLY A 148 4.19 -3.52 8.72
C GLY A 148 3.56 -2.13 8.61
N LEU A 149 4.19 -1.12 9.22
CA LEU A 149 3.81 0.27 9.09
C LEU A 149 4.14 0.76 7.68
N THR A 150 3.24 1.52 7.08
CA THR A 150 3.53 2.23 5.83
C THR A 150 4.15 3.60 6.11
N VAL A 151 4.78 4.19 5.10
CA VAL A 151 5.36 5.53 5.23
C VAL A 151 4.29 6.61 5.53
N GLN A 152 3.08 6.42 5.03
CA GLN A 152 1.96 7.34 5.28
C GLN A 152 1.47 7.26 6.73
N GLU A 153 1.59 6.10 7.36
CA GLU A 153 1.19 5.85 8.74
C GLU A 153 2.30 6.19 9.74
N LEU A 154 3.52 6.44 9.29
CA LEU A 154 4.67 6.74 10.15
C LEU A 154 4.43 7.91 11.12
N PRO A 155 3.68 8.98 10.77
CA PRO A 155 3.34 10.05 11.72
C PRO A 155 2.52 9.58 12.93
N SER A 156 1.76 8.48 12.80
CA SER A 156 1.00 7.88 13.91
C SER A 156 1.88 7.15 14.93
N LEU A 157 3.16 6.94 14.62
CA LEU A 157 4.14 6.45 15.58
C LEU A 157 4.58 7.62 16.48
N THR A 158 3.81 7.87 17.51
CA THR A 158 4.04 8.95 18.48
C THR A 158 4.73 8.42 19.73
N VAL A 159 5.20 9.35 20.59
CA VAL A 159 5.80 9.02 21.88
C VAL A 159 4.80 8.22 22.72
N GLU A 160 3.55 8.63 22.74
CA GLU A 160 2.46 8.00 23.49
C GLU A 160 2.20 6.57 22.98
N ALA A 161 2.22 6.36 21.64
CA ALA A 161 2.08 5.04 21.05
C ALA A 161 3.25 4.11 21.41
N VAL A 162 4.47 4.65 21.46
CA VAL A 162 5.64 3.88 21.89
C VAL A 162 5.54 3.53 23.37
N VAL A 163 5.11 4.43 24.23
CA VAL A 163 4.89 4.17 25.67
C VAL A 163 3.82 3.09 25.86
N ALA A 164 2.71 3.19 25.13
CA ALA A 164 1.62 2.21 25.18
C ALA A 164 1.99 0.83 24.58
N GLY A 165 3.04 0.75 23.76
CA GLY A 165 3.46 -0.49 23.09
C GLY A 165 2.62 -0.87 21.89
N TYR A 166 1.72 -0.01 21.45
CA TYR A 166 0.91 -0.18 20.22
C TYR A 166 0.51 1.17 19.63
N LEU A 167 0.17 1.16 18.34
CA LEU A 167 -0.41 2.31 17.67
C LEU A 167 -1.68 1.89 16.91
N VAL A 168 -2.56 2.86 16.70
CA VAL A 168 -3.79 2.69 15.93
C VAL A 168 -3.70 3.52 14.67
N VAL A 169 -3.95 2.90 13.53
CA VAL A 169 -3.97 3.55 12.22
C VAL A 169 -5.29 3.26 11.53
N TYR A 170 -5.64 4.08 10.55
CA TYR A 170 -6.91 3.97 9.84
C TYR A 170 -6.68 3.92 8.31
N PRO A 171 -6.06 2.85 7.77
CA PRO A 171 -5.92 2.69 6.33
C PRO A 171 -7.31 2.59 5.70
N SER A 172 -7.61 3.48 4.74
CA SER A 172 -8.93 3.52 4.06
C SER A 172 -10.13 3.56 5.02
N GLY A 173 -9.97 4.21 6.18
CA GLY A 173 -11.02 4.34 7.19
C GLY A 173 -11.21 3.11 8.11
N VAL A 174 -10.53 2.01 7.84
CA VAL A 174 -10.61 0.80 8.67
C VAL A 174 -9.60 0.86 9.81
N LYS A 175 -10.06 0.65 11.05
CA LYS A 175 -9.19 0.63 12.22
C LYS A 175 -8.26 -0.57 12.20
N ARG A 176 -6.94 -0.31 12.29
CA ARG A 176 -5.90 -1.34 12.43
C ARG A 176 -5.00 -1.02 13.63
N THR A 177 -4.87 -1.97 14.55
CA THR A 177 -3.95 -1.88 15.67
C THR A 177 -2.65 -2.60 15.34
N ILE A 178 -1.53 -1.91 15.53
CA ILE A 178 -0.18 -2.43 15.28
C ILE A 178 0.54 -2.52 16.62
N ARG A 179 0.96 -3.73 16.99
CA ARG A 179 1.75 -3.96 18.20
C ARG A 179 3.22 -3.62 17.94
N ILE A 180 3.84 -2.91 18.87
CA ILE A 180 5.29 -2.68 18.89
C ILE A 180 5.92 -3.74 19.79
N SER A 181 6.84 -4.55 19.24
CA SER A 181 7.51 -5.57 20.05
C SER A 181 8.37 -4.93 21.14
N PRO A 182 8.51 -5.55 22.32
CA PRO A 182 9.24 -4.97 23.46
C PRO A 182 10.69 -4.57 23.14
N CYS A 183 11.38 -5.32 22.29
CA CYS A 183 12.73 -4.98 21.87
C CYS A 183 12.78 -3.70 21.01
N VAL A 184 11.81 -3.50 20.10
CA VAL A 184 11.71 -2.29 19.27
C VAL A 184 11.27 -1.11 20.13
N GLN A 185 10.31 -1.33 21.04
CA GLN A 185 9.83 -0.33 21.98
C GLN A 185 10.99 0.24 22.82
N LYS A 186 11.84 -0.62 23.38
CA LYS A 186 13.01 -0.20 24.15
C LYS A 186 13.95 0.70 23.34
N GLU A 187 14.29 0.29 22.11
CA GLU A 187 15.17 1.08 21.24
C GLU A 187 14.55 2.43 20.84
N LEU A 188 13.23 2.48 20.63
CA LEU A 188 12.49 3.72 20.36
C LEU A 188 12.49 4.62 21.58
N MET A 189 12.25 4.10 22.78
CA MET A 189 12.30 4.86 24.04
C MET A 189 13.69 5.47 24.28
N ASP A 190 14.75 4.72 23.96
CA ASP A 190 16.12 5.22 24.04
C ASP A 190 16.38 6.35 23.02
N TYR A 191 15.80 6.24 21.82
CA TYR A 191 15.89 7.28 20.82
C TYR A 191 15.10 8.54 21.23
N ILE A 192 13.89 8.38 21.73
CA ILE A 192 13.02 9.46 22.23
C ILE A 192 13.74 10.24 23.33
N ARG A 193 14.30 9.55 24.32
CA ARG A 193 15.06 10.17 25.42
C ARG A 193 16.27 10.96 24.91
N GLN A 194 17.06 10.39 24.00
CA GLN A 194 18.23 11.06 23.40
C GLN A 194 17.87 12.25 22.53
N SER A 195 16.69 12.22 21.89
CA SER A 195 16.20 13.32 21.05
C SER A 195 15.47 14.40 21.84
N GLY A 196 15.25 14.23 23.16
CA GLY A 196 14.54 15.17 24.01
C GLY A 196 13.05 15.31 23.68
N LEU A 197 12.46 14.34 22.98
CA LEU A 197 11.06 14.33 22.60
C LEU A 197 10.18 14.01 23.84
N ARG A 198 9.10 14.77 24.01
CA ARG A 198 8.16 14.56 25.12
C ARG A 198 6.81 14.02 24.65
N GLU A 199 6.37 14.44 23.46
CA GLU A 199 5.06 14.11 22.89
C GLU A 199 5.09 14.13 21.35
N GLY A 200 4.04 13.61 20.73
CA GLY A 200 3.84 13.66 19.30
C GLY A 200 4.73 12.69 18.47
N PRO A 201 4.85 12.90 17.15
CA PRO A 201 5.53 11.98 16.25
C PRO A 201 7.01 11.78 16.60
N VAL A 202 7.45 10.51 16.62
CA VAL A 202 8.85 10.14 16.97
C VAL A 202 9.86 10.62 15.93
N PHE A 203 9.48 10.63 14.66
CA PHE A 203 10.36 11.05 13.57
C PHE A 203 9.95 12.41 13.03
N LEU A 204 10.72 13.43 13.35
CA LEU A 204 10.48 14.80 12.93
C LEU A 204 11.44 15.24 11.81
N GLY A 205 10.98 16.11 10.93
CA GLY A 205 11.80 16.84 9.98
C GLY A 205 12.54 18.00 10.65
N ARG A 206 13.36 18.74 9.88
CA ARG A 206 14.12 19.91 10.38
C ARG A 206 13.23 21.05 10.91
N ASN A 207 11.99 21.13 10.43
CA ASN A 207 11.00 22.15 10.80
C ASN A 207 10.05 21.71 11.92
N GLY A 208 10.37 20.64 12.66
CA GLY A 208 9.53 20.09 13.74
C GLY A 208 8.25 19.40 13.29
N LYS A 209 7.97 19.34 11.98
CA LYS A 209 6.83 18.58 11.44
C LYS A 209 7.21 17.11 11.22
N PRO A 210 6.23 16.19 11.10
CA PRO A 210 6.52 14.79 10.77
C PRO A 210 7.46 14.67 9.56
N ILE A 211 8.34 13.68 9.60
CA ILE A 211 9.31 13.44 8.53
C ILE A 211 8.61 13.17 7.19
N ARG A 212 9.10 13.79 6.11
CA ARG A 212 8.55 13.57 4.76
C ARG A 212 8.99 12.23 4.19
N ARG A 213 8.13 11.65 3.34
CA ARG A 213 8.39 10.37 2.65
C ARG A 213 9.73 10.35 1.90
N THR A 214 10.07 11.43 1.19
CA THR A 214 11.33 11.55 0.44
C THR A 214 12.54 11.40 1.36
N VAL A 215 12.53 12.12 2.49
CA VAL A 215 13.61 12.06 3.49
C VAL A 215 13.73 10.67 4.13
N VAL A 216 12.61 9.98 4.37
CA VAL A 216 12.63 8.59 4.86
C VAL A 216 13.33 7.68 3.85
N THR A 217 12.98 7.79 2.57
CA THR A 217 13.59 7.01 1.50
C THR A 217 15.09 7.31 1.37
N GLU A 218 15.47 8.58 1.36
CA GLU A 218 16.86 9.02 1.30
C GLU A 218 17.71 8.48 2.47
N LEU A 219 17.16 8.52 3.69
CA LEU A 219 17.83 7.95 4.87
C LEU A 219 18.09 6.45 4.74
N ILE A 220 17.12 5.69 4.21
CA ILE A 220 17.29 4.26 4.02
C ILE A 220 18.25 3.99 2.85
N GLN A 221 18.11 4.70 1.73
CA GLN A 221 19.01 4.57 0.57
C GLN A 221 20.46 4.94 0.90
N SER A 222 20.68 5.87 1.84
CA SER A 222 22.03 6.22 2.29
C SER A 222 22.82 5.09 2.94
N LEU A 223 22.18 3.93 3.15
CA LEU A 223 22.80 2.72 3.68
C LEU A 223 23.17 1.72 2.57
N SER A 224 22.70 1.91 1.35
CA SER A 224 22.76 0.94 0.26
C SER A 224 24.18 0.48 -0.05
N LEU A 225 25.11 1.43 -0.15
CA LEU A 225 26.51 1.16 -0.48
C LEU A 225 27.18 0.31 0.59
N ASP A 226 27.11 0.76 1.85
CA ASP A 226 27.75 0.08 2.99
C ASP A 226 27.12 -1.29 3.29
N ALA A 227 25.81 -1.42 3.06
CA ALA A 227 25.08 -2.67 3.20
C ALA A 227 25.25 -3.62 2.00
N LYS A 228 25.82 -3.15 0.89
CA LYS A 228 25.88 -3.90 -0.39
C LYS A 228 24.49 -4.40 -0.81
N VAL A 229 23.51 -3.50 -0.78
CA VAL A 229 22.12 -3.74 -1.18
C VAL A 229 21.77 -2.77 -2.31
N ALA A 230 21.10 -3.25 -3.34
CA ALA A 230 20.68 -2.44 -4.47
C ALA A 230 19.83 -1.24 -3.99
N PRO A 231 20.14 0.00 -4.42
CA PRO A 231 19.45 1.21 -3.96
C PRO A 231 17.93 1.15 -4.14
N GLU A 232 17.45 0.50 -5.20
CA GLU A 232 16.04 0.32 -5.52
C GLU A 232 15.29 -0.44 -4.42
N LYS A 233 15.98 -1.38 -3.74
CA LYS A 233 15.44 -2.16 -2.62
C LYS A 233 15.47 -1.38 -1.30
N CYS A 234 16.29 -0.34 -1.20
CA CYS A 234 16.49 0.44 0.02
C CYS A 234 15.39 1.50 0.19
N ASN A 235 14.15 1.07 0.37
CA ASN A 235 13.01 1.95 0.60
C ASN A 235 11.95 1.30 1.50
N PRO A 236 11.04 2.09 2.10
CA PRO A 236 10.01 1.58 3.02
C PRO A 236 9.12 0.50 2.42
N ARG A 237 8.83 0.55 1.10
CA ARG A 237 7.95 -0.41 0.43
C ARG A 237 8.51 -1.84 0.46
N TYR A 238 9.82 -2.01 0.21
CA TYR A 238 10.44 -3.33 0.24
C TYR A 238 10.57 -3.87 1.65
N LEU A 239 10.81 -3.01 2.64
CA LEU A 239 10.81 -3.39 4.05
C LEU A 239 9.41 -3.84 4.51
N HIS A 240 8.37 -3.14 4.08
CA HIS A 240 6.98 -3.56 4.32
C HIS A 240 6.64 -4.89 3.63
N LYS A 241 7.09 -5.10 2.38
CA LYS A 241 6.92 -6.39 1.69
C LYS A 241 7.61 -7.52 2.45
N LEU A 242 8.84 -7.29 2.92
CA LEU A 242 9.56 -8.26 3.75
C LEU A 242 8.79 -8.64 5.01
N TYR A 243 8.17 -7.65 5.68
CA TYR A 243 7.29 -7.90 6.82
C TYR A 243 6.11 -8.78 6.42
N SER A 244 5.39 -8.43 5.34
CA SER A 244 4.21 -9.17 4.88
C SER A 244 4.56 -10.62 4.55
N ALA A 245 5.60 -10.84 3.74
CA ALA A 245 6.06 -12.18 3.38
C ALA A 245 6.52 -13.00 4.61
N THR A 246 7.21 -12.35 5.56
CA THR A 246 7.63 -13.00 6.81
C THR A 246 6.41 -13.40 7.65
N ARG A 247 5.41 -12.53 7.75
CA ARG A 247 4.17 -12.80 8.49
C ARG A 247 3.37 -13.93 7.85
N GLU A 248 3.20 -13.91 6.53
CA GLU A 248 2.52 -14.97 5.78
C GLU A 248 3.19 -16.33 6.01
N LYS A 249 4.53 -16.39 5.94
CA LYS A 249 5.27 -17.61 6.22
C LYS A 249 5.07 -18.12 7.64
N ILE A 250 5.06 -17.21 8.63
CA ILE A 250 4.81 -17.58 10.04
C ILE A 250 3.39 -18.13 10.21
N LEU A 251 2.40 -17.50 9.56
CA LEU A 251 1.01 -17.95 9.64
C LEU A 251 0.81 -19.30 8.96
N ALA A 252 1.47 -19.56 7.83
CA ALA A 252 1.43 -20.85 7.16
C ALA A 252 2.05 -21.96 8.03
N ASN A 253 3.22 -21.70 8.64
CA ASN A 253 3.83 -22.66 9.55
C ASN A 253 2.99 -22.91 10.81
N LEU A 254 2.27 -21.89 11.30
CA LEU A 254 1.36 -22.04 12.44
C LEU A 254 0.15 -22.92 12.09
N ALA A 255 -0.44 -22.72 10.90
CA ALA A 255 -1.53 -23.55 10.43
C ALA A 255 -1.13 -25.01 10.33
N GLU A 256 0.03 -25.29 9.71
CA GLU A 256 0.59 -26.64 9.62
C GLU A 256 0.81 -27.27 11.01
N LEU A 257 1.33 -26.48 11.96
CA LEU A 257 1.54 -26.98 13.34
C LEU A 257 0.21 -27.28 14.04
N VAL A 258 -0.82 -26.48 13.80
CA VAL A 258 -2.18 -26.75 14.35
C VAL A 258 -2.72 -28.04 13.80
N ASP A 259 -2.64 -28.26 12.48
CA ASP A 259 -3.13 -29.47 11.82
C ASP A 259 -2.39 -30.71 12.36
N GLN A 260 -1.05 -30.69 12.41
CA GLN A 260 -0.25 -31.78 12.99
C GLN A 260 -0.58 -32.07 14.46
N THR A 261 -0.94 -31.04 15.23
CA THR A 261 -1.31 -31.21 16.64
C THR A 261 -2.69 -31.85 16.75
N TYR A 262 -3.60 -31.48 15.86
CA TYR A 262 -4.94 -32.03 15.82
C TYR A 262 -4.94 -33.51 15.41
N ASP A 263 -4.13 -33.87 14.41
CA ASP A 263 -3.94 -35.26 13.97
C ASP A 263 -3.43 -36.13 15.13
N LYS A 264 -2.45 -35.65 15.90
CA LYS A 264 -1.97 -36.38 17.09
C LYS A 264 -3.04 -36.56 18.16
N LEU A 265 -3.87 -35.52 18.40
CA LEU A 265 -4.98 -35.65 19.35
C LEU A 265 -5.98 -36.72 18.89
N LEU A 266 -6.28 -36.80 17.60
CA LEU A 266 -7.16 -37.81 17.05
C LEU A 266 -6.54 -39.22 17.16
N GLU A 267 -5.25 -39.37 16.90
CA GLU A 267 -4.50 -40.62 17.10
C GLU A 267 -4.58 -41.09 18.57
N ASP A 268 -4.34 -40.18 19.52
CA ASP A 268 -4.40 -40.45 20.96
C ASP A 268 -5.82 -40.82 21.40
N GLU A 269 -6.86 -40.20 20.86
CA GLU A 269 -8.26 -40.55 21.09
C GLU A 269 -8.59 -41.98 20.58
N GLN A 270 -8.13 -42.31 19.37
CA GLN A 270 -8.30 -43.64 18.81
C GLN A 270 -7.63 -44.72 19.67
N MET A 271 -6.40 -44.45 20.15
CA MET A 271 -5.68 -45.35 21.02
C MET A 271 -6.37 -45.51 22.39
N SER A 272 -6.90 -44.40 22.95
CA SER A 272 -7.52 -44.41 24.27
C SER A 272 -8.92 -45.09 24.29
N THR A 273 -9.64 -45.10 23.17
CA THR A 273 -10.95 -45.71 23.03
C THR A 273 -10.89 -47.17 22.58
N ASP A 274 -9.67 -47.72 22.35
CA ASP A 274 -9.46 -49.07 21.85
C ASP A 274 -10.26 -49.42 20.60
N TRP A 275 -10.57 -48.38 19.81
CA TRP A 275 -11.30 -48.49 18.55
C TRP A 275 -10.42 -49.14 17.50
N LYS A 276 -10.45 -50.47 17.40
CA LYS A 276 -9.84 -51.19 16.28
C LYS A 276 -10.73 -50.97 15.06
N GLU A 277 -10.20 -50.38 14.01
CA GLU A 277 -10.79 -50.50 12.69
C GLU A 277 -10.90 -51.97 12.38
N GLU A 278 -12.13 -52.54 12.48
CA GLU A 278 -12.40 -53.78 11.80
C GLU A 278 -12.15 -53.50 10.33
N THR A 279 -11.09 -54.09 9.81
CA THR A 279 -10.79 -54.09 8.38
C THR A 279 -12.00 -54.65 7.70
N TYR A 280 -12.87 -53.79 7.20
CA TYR A 280 -13.92 -54.18 6.28
C TYR A 280 -13.20 -54.66 5.02
N CYS A 281 -12.93 -55.97 4.99
CA CYS A 281 -12.55 -56.64 3.78
C CYS A 281 -13.65 -56.38 2.77
N ALA A 282 -13.32 -55.66 1.72
CA ALA A 282 -14.17 -55.39 0.56
C ALA A 282 -14.33 -56.70 -0.27
N GLU A 283 -14.84 -57.76 0.37
CA GLU A 283 -15.29 -58.99 -0.26
C GLU A 283 -16.77 -59.16 0.07
N ASN A 284 -17.61 -58.46 -0.65
CA ASN A 284 -19.01 -58.81 -0.90
C ASN A 284 -19.84 -57.64 -1.43
N TYR A 285 -19.43 -57.13 -2.60
CA TYR A 285 -20.41 -56.52 -3.49
C TYR A 285 -20.55 -57.43 -4.73
N PRO A 286 -21.65 -58.17 -4.85
CA PRO A 286 -21.96 -58.81 -6.10
C PRO A 286 -22.24 -57.72 -7.13
N SER A 287 -21.50 -57.77 -8.21
CA SER A 287 -21.77 -57.02 -9.44
C SER A 287 -23.22 -57.28 -9.87
N ALA A 288 -24.06 -56.27 -9.77
CA ALA A 288 -25.40 -56.31 -10.36
C ALA A 288 -25.63 -54.98 -11.09
N PHE A 289 -25.58 -55.09 -12.41
CA PHE A 289 -26.10 -54.27 -13.50
C PHE A 289 -25.44 -52.91 -13.76
#